data_227683c1aea4c3cabde96e098f221476
#
_entry.id   227683c1aea4c3cabde96e098f221476
#
_cell.length_a   1.000
_cell.length_b   1.000
_cell.length_c   1.000
_cell.angle_alpha   90.00
_cell.angle_beta   90.00
_cell.angle_gamma   90.00
#
_symmetry.space_group_name_H-M   'P 1'
#
loop_
_entity.id
_entity.type
_entity.pdbx_description
1 polymer ?
#
loop_
_entity_poly.entity_id
_entity_poly.type
_entity_poly.pdbx_seq_one_letter_code
_entity_poly.pdbx_strand_id
1 'polypeptide(L)'
;MAGLTSVIPVAWMVWKPSLAAGAVLTAWAVAASACGAWLVRKSDERRQQAIIRNMEQTAIQMLNHHRHDWMNELQILYGYIQLGKLDKTVGSVERIKDRMATESRISKLGIPSLVFYLHSYRTYSSNLQLCVEVVDQVQLEDKVSPQTAESFTEAIIQTVRAFQLSGTASWGDTRQLTLTFMQQEQELIVWALGEGSFGDPEGLKLQIEQSVKGEGIRVEQTEPGETSYRLYLPFVT
;
A
#
# COMPACT_ATOMS: atom_id res chain seq x y z
N MET A 1 5.54 -31.04 -16.12
CA MET A 1 4.90 -32.05 -16.98
C MET A 1 5.36 -32.02 -18.44
N ALA A 2 5.78 -30.88 -19.01
CA ALA A 2 6.28 -30.80 -20.38
C ALA A 2 7.56 -31.61 -20.66
N GLY A 3 8.40 -31.89 -19.65
CA GLY A 3 9.61 -32.67 -19.78
C GLY A 3 9.38 -34.20 -20.08
N LEU A 4 8.28 -34.74 -19.62
CA LEU A 4 7.96 -36.19 -19.82
C LEU A 4 7.44 -36.44 -21.24
N THR A 5 6.79 -35.49 -21.89
CA THR A 5 6.22 -35.64 -23.23
C THR A 5 7.26 -35.47 -24.34
N SER A 6 8.45 -34.86 -24.04
CA SER A 6 9.57 -34.71 -24.98
C SER A 6 10.38 -36.01 -25.15
N VAL A 7 10.32 -36.93 -24.21
CA VAL A 7 11.10 -38.18 -24.23
C VAL A 7 10.72 -39.07 -25.41
N ILE A 8 9.43 -39.15 -25.76
CA ILE A 8 8.92 -40.01 -26.83
C ILE A 8 9.44 -39.61 -28.21
N PRO A 9 9.31 -38.35 -28.66
CA PRO A 9 9.83 -37.94 -30.01
C PRO A 9 11.34 -37.97 -30.08
N VAL A 10 12.06 -37.72 -28.98
CA VAL A 10 13.52 -37.83 -28.95
C VAL A 10 13.99 -39.25 -29.06
N ALA A 11 13.38 -40.17 -28.34
CA ALA A 11 13.69 -41.63 -28.42
C ALA A 11 13.45 -42.19 -29.83
N TRP A 12 12.38 -41.73 -30.50
CA TRP A 12 12.07 -42.18 -31.86
C TRP A 12 13.07 -41.64 -32.91
N MET A 13 13.60 -40.42 -32.75
CA MET A 13 14.64 -39.84 -33.60
C MET A 13 15.97 -40.59 -33.48
N VAL A 14 16.32 -41.07 -32.29
CA VAL A 14 17.53 -41.85 -32.04
C VAL A 14 17.45 -43.26 -32.68
N TRP A 15 16.26 -43.83 -32.72
CA TRP A 15 16.07 -45.20 -33.24
C TRP A 15 15.93 -45.29 -34.77
N LYS A 16 15.38 -44.25 -35.42
CA LYS A 16 15.30 -44.14 -36.90
C LYS A 16 15.57 -42.68 -37.37
N PRO A 17 16.81 -42.31 -37.62
CA PRO A 17 17.09 -40.98 -38.10
C PRO A 17 16.55 -40.82 -39.53
N SER A 18 15.46 -40.05 -39.67
CA SER A 18 14.85 -39.72 -40.95
C SER A 18 14.44 -38.24 -40.95
N LEU A 19 14.39 -37.63 -42.16
CA LEU A 19 13.91 -36.25 -42.33
C LEU A 19 12.50 -36.06 -41.74
N ALA A 20 11.67 -37.09 -41.77
CA ALA A 20 10.33 -37.09 -41.20
C ALA A 20 10.37 -37.02 -39.66
N ALA A 21 11.30 -37.72 -39.00
CA ALA A 21 11.45 -37.63 -37.55
C ALA A 21 11.89 -36.25 -37.07
N GLY A 22 12.77 -35.61 -37.84
CA GLY A 22 13.16 -34.21 -37.59
C GLY A 22 11.99 -33.23 -37.72
N ALA A 23 11.15 -33.39 -38.75
CA ALA A 23 9.99 -32.54 -38.95
C ALA A 23 8.94 -32.70 -37.80
N VAL A 24 8.74 -33.90 -37.31
CA VAL A 24 7.84 -34.18 -36.16
C VAL A 24 8.37 -33.54 -34.87
N LEU A 25 9.68 -33.58 -34.64
CA LEU A 25 10.33 -32.96 -33.47
C LEU A 25 10.19 -31.44 -33.51
N THR A 26 10.43 -30.81 -34.64
CA THR A 26 10.30 -29.37 -34.80
C THR A 26 8.84 -28.91 -34.62
N ALA A 27 7.90 -29.63 -35.23
CA ALA A 27 6.47 -29.35 -35.07
C ALA A 27 6.01 -29.46 -33.59
N TRP A 28 6.50 -30.52 -32.92
CA TRP A 28 6.22 -30.71 -31.48
C TRP A 28 6.84 -29.59 -30.62
N ALA A 29 8.09 -29.18 -30.89
CA ALA A 29 8.74 -28.09 -30.16
C ALA A 29 8.01 -26.75 -30.33
N VAL A 30 7.54 -26.47 -31.57
CA VAL A 30 6.74 -25.28 -31.84
C VAL A 30 5.40 -25.35 -31.13
N ALA A 31 4.71 -26.47 -31.16
CA ALA A 31 3.45 -26.65 -30.46
C ALA A 31 3.61 -26.53 -28.92
N ALA A 32 4.66 -27.12 -28.36
CA ALA A 32 4.97 -27.05 -26.93
C ALA A 32 5.29 -25.60 -26.49
N SER A 33 6.08 -24.88 -27.30
CA SER A 33 6.41 -23.48 -27.02
C SER A 33 5.19 -22.56 -27.15
N ALA A 34 4.34 -22.77 -28.16
CA ALA A 34 3.07 -22.03 -28.31
C ALA A 34 2.10 -22.30 -27.16
N CYS A 35 1.98 -23.56 -26.75
CA CYS A 35 1.17 -23.95 -25.59
C CYS A 35 1.70 -23.31 -24.29
N GLY A 36 3.02 -23.34 -24.07
CA GLY A 36 3.66 -22.70 -22.93
C GLY A 36 3.41 -21.18 -22.90
N ALA A 37 3.60 -20.49 -24.02
CA ALA A 37 3.34 -19.06 -24.14
C ALA A 37 1.87 -18.72 -23.90
N TRP A 38 0.94 -19.55 -24.40
CA TRP A 38 -0.49 -19.38 -24.17
C TRP A 38 -0.85 -19.56 -22.69
N LEU A 39 -0.29 -20.57 -22.02
CA LEU A 39 -0.53 -20.80 -20.59
C LEU A 39 -0.01 -19.63 -19.73
N VAL A 40 1.17 -19.10 -20.03
CA VAL A 40 1.74 -17.93 -19.34
C VAL A 40 0.84 -16.72 -19.54
N ARG A 41 0.47 -16.38 -20.77
CA ARG A 41 -0.45 -15.25 -21.05
C ARG A 41 -1.77 -15.40 -20.29
N LYS A 42 -2.37 -16.60 -20.34
CA LYS A 42 -3.63 -16.84 -19.64
C LYS A 42 -3.50 -16.74 -18.11
N SER A 43 -2.35 -17.11 -17.55
CA SER A 43 -2.09 -16.95 -16.13
C SER A 43 -1.92 -15.48 -15.75
N ASP A 44 -1.25 -14.69 -16.60
CA ASP A 44 -1.05 -13.25 -16.39
C ASP A 44 -2.37 -12.47 -16.49
N GLU A 45 -3.21 -12.80 -17.49
CA GLU A 45 -4.56 -12.22 -17.59
C GLU A 45 -5.41 -12.50 -16.34
N ARG A 46 -5.36 -13.74 -15.82
CA ARG A 46 -6.07 -14.09 -14.58
C ARG A 46 -5.54 -13.34 -13.37
N ARG A 47 -4.22 -13.16 -13.26
CA ARG A 47 -3.60 -12.38 -12.19
C ARG A 47 -4.02 -10.92 -12.25
N GLN A 48 -3.97 -10.31 -13.44
CA GLN A 48 -4.42 -8.93 -13.65
C GLN A 48 -5.89 -8.75 -13.29
N GLN A 49 -6.76 -9.66 -13.74
CA GLN A 49 -8.18 -9.64 -13.38
C GLN A 49 -8.41 -9.79 -11.88
N ALA A 50 -7.63 -10.64 -11.20
CA ALA A 50 -7.73 -10.81 -9.76
C ALA A 50 -7.30 -9.52 -9.01
N ILE A 51 -6.22 -8.87 -9.46
CA ILE A 51 -5.76 -7.59 -8.90
C ILE A 51 -6.85 -6.52 -9.06
N ILE A 52 -7.41 -6.36 -10.28
CA ILE A 52 -8.46 -5.38 -10.54
C ILE A 52 -9.67 -5.64 -9.65
N ARG A 53 -10.16 -6.90 -9.55
CA ARG A 53 -11.29 -7.24 -8.68
C ARG A 53 -11.02 -6.94 -7.21
N ASN A 54 -9.80 -7.21 -6.73
CA ASN A 54 -9.43 -6.88 -5.35
C ASN A 54 -9.44 -5.37 -5.12
N MET A 55 -8.94 -4.58 -6.10
CA MET A 55 -8.99 -3.11 -6.02
C MET A 55 -10.44 -2.60 -6.03
N GLU A 56 -11.31 -3.15 -6.89
CA GLU A 56 -12.73 -2.81 -6.93
C GLU A 56 -13.43 -3.13 -5.60
N GLN A 57 -13.16 -4.30 -5.03
CA GLN A 57 -13.73 -4.70 -3.73
C GLN A 57 -13.25 -3.78 -2.61
N THR A 58 -11.95 -3.46 -2.57
CA THR A 58 -11.39 -2.52 -1.59
C THR A 58 -12.01 -1.12 -1.73
N ALA A 59 -12.19 -0.63 -2.97
CA ALA A 59 -12.84 0.64 -3.22
C ALA A 59 -14.31 0.65 -2.74
N ILE A 60 -15.06 -0.42 -3.00
CA ILE A 60 -16.44 -0.57 -2.50
C ILE A 60 -16.48 -0.59 -0.98
N GLN A 61 -15.57 -1.32 -0.33
CA GLN A 61 -15.48 -1.35 1.14
C GLN A 61 -15.15 0.03 1.70
N MET A 62 -14.22 0.75 1.09
CA MET A 62 -13.86 2.12 1.46
C MET A 62 -15.07 3.06 1.36
N LEU A 63 -15.82 3.03 0.25
CA LEU A 63 -17.03 3.82 0.08
C LEU A 63 -18.11 3.48 1.12
N ASN A 64 -18.29 2.20 1.43
CA ASN A 64 -19.23 1.77 2.46
C ASN A 64 -18.83 2.26 3.85
N HIS A 65 -17.53 2.21 4.16
CA HIS A 65 -17.00 2.70 5.43
C HIS A 65 -17.19 4.23 5.56
N HIS A 66 -16.83 4.98 4.53
CA HIS A 66 -17.08 6.43 4.49
C HIS A 66 -18.56 6.77 4.67
N ARG A 67 -19.44 6.03 3.97
CA ARG A 67 -20.89 6.24 4.13
C ARG A 67 -21.36 5.98 5.57
N HIS A 68 -20.86 4.93 6.20
CA HIS A 68 -21.17 4.62 7.60
C HIS A 68 -20.68 5.71 8.54
N ASP A 69 -19.47 6.18 8.36
CA ASP A 69 -18.88 7.27 9.14
C ASP A 69 -19.71 8.56 9.01
N TRP A 70 -20.08 8.93 7.78
CA TRP A 70 -20.94 10.06 7.51
C TRP A 70 -22.31 9.94 8.18
N MET A 71 -22.92 8.75 8.13
CA MET A 71 -24.21 8.52 8.81
C MET A 71 -24.08 8.73 10.32
N ASN A 72 -23.02 8.24 10.95
CA ASN A 72 -22.77 8.42 12.37
C ASN A 72 -22.58 9.91 12.73
N GLU A 73 -21.76 10.64 11.96
CA GLU A 73 -21.55 12.08 12.16
C GLU A 73 -22.86 12.86 12.05
N LEU A 74 -23.68 12.58 11.04
CA LEU A 74 -24.98 13.22 10.83
C LEU A 74 -25.98 12.86 11.92
N GLN A 75 -25.98 11.63 12.44
CA GLN A 75 -26.84 11.22 13.55
C GLN A 75 -26.48 11.96 14.82
N ILE A 76 -25.21 12.11 15.14
CA ILE A 76 -24.72 12.87 16.29
C ILE A 76 -25.11 14.33 16.16
N LEU A 77 -24.89 14.94 15.00
CA LEU A 77 -25.24 16.31 14.70
C LEU A 77 -26.74 16.55 14.85
N TYR A 78 -27.56 15.67 14.27
CA TYR A 78 -29.02 15.73 14.39
C TYR A 78 -29.47 15.62 15.83
N GLY A 79 -28.88 14.72 16.64
CA GLY A 79 -29.17 14.58 18.04
C GLY A 79 -28.88 15.86 18.85
N TYR A 80 -27.76 16.54 18.57
CA TYR A 80 -27.47 17.82 19.24
C TYR A 80 -28.44 18.94 18.85
N ILE A 81 -28.85 18.99 17.59
CA ILE A 81 -29.89 19.95 17.13
C ILE A 81 -31.19 19.71 17.85
N GLN A 82 -31.68 18.46 17.92
CA GLN A 82 -32.90 18.13 18.61
C GLN A 82 -32.88 18.46 20.11
N LEU A 83 -31.71 18.31 20.73
CA LEU A 83 -31.54 18.62 22.16
C LEU A 83 -31.30 20.12 22.43
N GLY A 84 -31.27 20.97 21.38
CA GLY A 84 -30.99 22.41 21.51
C GLY A 84 -29.57 22.74 21.97
N LYS A 85 -28.62 21.80 21.83
CA LYS A 85 -27.22 21.96 22.26
C LYS A 85 -26.38 22.63 21.18
N LEU A 86 -26.61 23.93 20.94
CA LEU A 86 -25.96 24.68 19.87
C LEU A 86 -24.43 24.63 19.91
N ASP A 87 -23.84 24.80 21.09
CA ASP A 87 -22.36 24.76 21.22
C ASP A 87 -21.77 23.42 20.77
N LYS A 88 -22.43 22.29 21.10
CA LYS A 88 -22.01 20.96 20.66
C LYS A 88 -22.26 20.74 19.17
N THR A 89 -23.29 21.37 18.63
CA THR A 89 -23.58 21.36 17.19
C THR A 89 -22.46 22.05 16.42
N VAL A 90 -22.07 23.26 16.82
CA VAL A 90 -20.97 24.01 16.22
C VAL A 90 -19.67 23.21 16.28
N GLY A 91 -19.30 22.71 17.46
CA GLY A 91 -18.10 21.90 17.61
C GLY A 91 -18.11 20.61 16.78
N SER A 92 -19.27 20.00 16.52
CA SER A 92 -19.38 18.85 15.63
C SER A 92 -19.16 19.24 14.17
N VAL A 93 -19.71 20.36 13.73
CA VAL A 93 -19.49 20.89 12.37
C VAL A 93 -18.03 21.23 12.15
N GLU A 94 -17.35 21.85 13.12
CA GLU A 94 -15.92 22.15 13.04
C GLU A 94 -15.08 20.88 12.88
N ARG A 95 -15.31 19.86 13.69
CA ARG A 95 -14.60 18.56 13.55
C ARG A 95 -14.82 17.92 12.18
N ILE A 96 -16.05 17.95 11.66
CA ILE A 96 -16.36 17.45 10.31
C ILE A 96 -15.58 18.24 9.26
N LYS A 97 -15.56 19.56 9.35
CA LYS A 97 -14.82 20.44 8.45
C LYS A 97 -13.31 20.15 8.47
N ASP A 98 -12.71 19.99 9.64
CA ASP A 98 -11.29 19.71 9.81
C ASP A 98 -10.92 18.34 9.23
N ARG A 99 -11.75 17.33 9.45
CA ARG A 99 -11.60 16.00 8.85
C ARG A 99 -11.65 16.05 7.34
N MET A 100 -12.65 16.75 6.77
CA MET A 100 -12.74 16.93 5.31
C MET A 100 -11.54 17.67 4.73
N ALA A 101 -11.04 18.69 5.42
CA ALA A 101 -9.85 19.42 5.02
C ALA A 101 -8.62 18.50 4.99
N THR A 102 -8.46 17.63 5.99
CA THR A 102 -7.38 16.65 6.04
C THR A 102 -7.50 15.61 4.90
N GLU A 103 -8.69 15.04 4.69
CA GLU A 103 -8.94 14.10 3.59
C GLU A 103 -8.69 14.73 2.22
N SER A 104 -9.06 16.01 2.04
CA SER A 104 -8.77 16.77 0.82
C SER A 104 -7.27 16.97 0.60
N ARG A 105 -6.50 17.22 1.67
CA ARG A 105 -5.03 17.35 1.56
C ARG A 105 -4.38 16.02 1.20
N ILE A 106 -4.81 14.91 1.81
CA ILE A 106 -4.32 13.56 1.47
C ILE A 106 -4.60 13.27 -0.02
N SER A 107 -5.81 13.57 -0.52
CA SER A 107 -6.17 13.35 -1.91
C SER A 107 -5.32 14.14 -2.91
N LYS A 108 -4.69 15.24 -2.47
CA LYS A 108 -3.83 16.12 -3.30
C LYS A 108 -2.34 15.77 -3.22
N LEU A 109 -1.95 14.69 -2.54
CA LEU A 109 -0.54 14.28 -2.46
C LEU A 109 0.10 13.98 -3.84
N GLY A 110 -0.70 13.64 -4.86
CA GLY A 110 -0.21 13.45 -6.23
C GLY A 110 0.37 12.07 -6.53
N ILE A 111 0.36 11.13 -5.60
CA ILE A 111 0.74 9.72 -5.80
C ILE A 111 -0.51 8.84 -5.61
N PRO A 112 -1.17 8.39 -6.69
CA PRO A 112 -2.46 7.69 -6.59
C PRO A 112 -2.44 6.42 -5.74
N SER A 113 -1.38 5.62 -5.83
CA SER A 113 -1.21 4.40 -5.02
C SER A 113 -1.11 4.69 -3.53
N LEU A 114 -0.36 5.73 -3.15
CA LEU A 114 -0.24 6.17 -1.77
C LEU A 114 -1.58 6.72 -1.23
N VAL A 115 -2.24 7.58 -2.00
CA VAL A 115 -3.55 8.14 -1.64
C VAL A 115 -4.56 7.01 -1.43
N PHE A 116 -4.62 6.05 -2.35
CA PHE A 116 -5.51 4.89 -2.23
C PHE A 116 -5.20 4.06 -0.98
N TYR A 117 -3.92 3.81 -0.68
CA TYR A 117 -3.51 3.10 0.52
C TYR A 117 -3.95 3.82 1.80
N LEU A 118 -3.65 5.12 1.93
CA LEU A 118 -3.97 5.90 3.12
C LEU A 118 -5.48 5.98 3.38
N HIS A 119 -6.30 6.13 2.32
CA HIS A 119 -7.75 6.12 2.47
C HIS A 119 -8.33 4.72 2.75
N SER A 120 -7.75 3.67 2.17
CA SER A 120 -8.23 2.30 2.35
C SER A 120 -7.82 1.69 3.69
N TYR A 121 -6.77 2.21 4.34
CA TYR A 121 -6.25 1.66 5.59
C TYR A 121 -7.33 1.53 6.69
N ARG A 122 -8.24 2.49 6.78
CA ARG A 122 -9.33 2.49 7.76
C ARG A 122 -10.33 1.35 7.56
N THR A 123 -10.38 0.76 6.37
CA THR A 123 -11.28 -0.36 6.08
C THR A 123 -10.76 -1.70 6.63
N TYR A 124 -9.47 -1.76 6.94
CA TYR A 124 -8.87 -2.95 7.55
C TYR A 124 -8.95 -2.84 9.07
N SER A 125 -9.57 -3.85 9.70
CA SER A 125 -9.55 -3.99 11.15
C SER A 125 -8.10 -4.23 11.59
N SER A 126 -7.49 -3.26 12.23
CA SER A 126 -6.10 -3.33 12.68
C SER A 126 -6.00 -2.90 14.14
N ASN A 127 -5.05 -3.50 14.84
CA ASN A 127 -4.72 -3.13 16.23
C ASN A 127 -3.89 -1.83 16.30
N LEU A 128 -3.69 -1.16 15.17
CA LEU A 128 -2.96 0.09 15.05
C LEU A 128 -3.88 1.14 14.40
N GLN A 129 -4.13 2.22 15.10
CA GLN A 129 -4.83 3.37 14.56
C GLN A 129 -3.86 4.20 13.73
N LEU A 130 -4.16 4.41 12.45
CA LEU A 130 -3.37 5.27 11.57
C LEU A 130 -3.99 6.67 11.51
N CYS A 131 -3.23 7.67 11.95
CA CYS A 131 -3.53 9.08 11.77
C CYS A 131 -2.63 9.65 10.67
N VAL A 132 -3.20 10.43 9.76
CA VAL A 132 -2.45 11.05 8.66
C VAL A 132 -2.65 12.54 8.70
N GLU A 133 -1.55 13.26 8.74
CA GLU A 133 -1.50 14.72 8.71
C GLU A 133 -0.69 15.18 7.50
N VAL A 134 -1.14 16.25 6.85
CA VAL A 134 -0.43 16.88 5.75
C VAL A 134 -0.24 18.35 6.10
N VAL A 135 0.99 18.73 6.36
CA VAL A 135 1.36 20.11 6.69
C VAL A 135 1.47 20.89 5.39
N ASP A 136 0.77 22.03 5.33
CA ASP A 136 0.70 22.90 4.16
C ASP A 136 0.15 22.21 2.90
N GLN A 137 0.60 22.63 1.72
CA GLN A 137 0.24 22.05 0.44
C GLN A 137 1.39 21.16 -0.05
N VAL A 138 1.27 19.85 0.19
CA VAL A 138 2.17 18.86 -0.39
C VAL A 138 1.61 18.42 -1.74
N GLN A 139 2.38 18.62 -2.82
CA GLN A 139 2.07 18.16 -4.17
C GLN A 139 3.30 17.49 -4.75
N LEU A 140 3.19 16.19 -5.01
CA LEU A 140 4.29 15.35 -5.50
C LEU A 140 4.16 15.05 -7.00
N GLU A 141 3.04 15.46 -7.62
CA GLU A 141 2.83 15.36 -9.06
C GLU A 141 3.95 16.11 -9.78
N ASP A 142 4.57 15.50 -10.76
CA ASP A 142 5.72 16.00 -11.54
C ASP A 142 7.05 16.18 -10.75
N LYS A 143 7.08 15.95 -9.45
CA LYS A 143 8.33 16.07 -8.64
C LYS A 143 9.04 14.75 -8.43
N VAL A 144 8.35 13.64 -8.64
CA VAL A 144 8.90 12.30 -8.47
C VAL A 144 8.63 11.45 -9.72
N SER A 145 9.58 10.61 -10.09
CA SER A 145 9.35 9.67 -11.18
C SER A 145 8.28 8.63 -10.79
N PRO A 146 7.54 8.03 -11.74
CA PRO A 146 6.57 6.99 -11.43
C PRO A 146 7.17 5.82 -10.62
N GLN A 147 8.41 5.43 -10.95
CA GLN A 147 9.11 4.36 -10.25
C GLN A 147 9.45 4.75 -8.80
N THR A 148 9.94 5.97 -8.59
CA THR A 148 10.21 6.51 -7.25
C THR A 148 8.93 6.64 -6.42
N ALA A 149 7.81 7.04 -7.03
CA ALA A 149 6.51 7.13 -6.39
C ALA A 149 6.00 5.76 -5.91
N GLU A 150 6.20 4.72 -6.74
CA GLU A 150 5.83 3.34 -6.40
C GLU A 150 6.67 2.80 -5.25
N SER A 151 7.99 2.97 -5.33
CA SER A 151 8.93 2.60 -4.28
C SER A 151 8.67 3.31 -2.96
N PHE A 152 8.36 4.60 -3.02
CA PHE A 152 8.01 5.37 -1.84
C PHE A 152 6.70 4.90 -1.21
N THR A 153 5.69 4.60 -2.03
CA THR A 153 4.43 4.03 -1.54
C THR A 153 4.69 2.72 -0.80
N GLU A 154 5.51 1.84 -1.38
CA GLU A 154 5.88 0.57 -0.74
C GLU A 154 6.62 0.80 0.58
N ALA A 155 7.56 1.75 0.64
CA ALA A 155 8.27 2.11 1.87
C ALA A 155 7.31 2.56 2.98
N ILE A 156 6.30 3.37 2.66
CA ILE A 156 5.26 3.77 3.62
C ILE A 156 4.43 2.57 4.07
N ILE A 157 4.00 1.70 3.14
CA ILE A 157 3.24 0.49 3.45
C ILE A 157 4.02 -0.41 4.41
N GLN A 158 5.29 -0.65 4.12
CA GLN A 158 6.14 -1.50 4.94
C GLN A 158 6.44 -0.86 6.31
N THR A 159 6.60 0.46 6.37
CA THR A 159 6.74 1.20 7.63
C THR A 159 5.50 1.00 8.50
N VAL A 160 4.30 1.23 7.98
CA VAL A 160 3.05 1.01 8.72
C VAL A 160 2.93 -0.45 9.17
N ARG A 161 3.30 -1.40 8.31
CA ARG A 161 3.28 -2.83 8.63
C ARG A 161 4.27 -3.20 9.73
N ALA A 162 5.46 -2.61 9.73
CA ALA A 162 6.45 -2.81 10.80
C ALA A 162 5.88 -2.37 12.16
N PHE A 163 5.21 -1.21 12.22
CA PHE A 163 4.52 -0.75 13.42
C PHE A 163 3.35 -1.66 13.84
N GLN A 164 2.61 -2.23 12.88
CA GLN A 164 1.55 -3.20 13.18
C GLN A 164 2.11 -4.46 13.85
N LEU A 165 3.24 -4.97 13.35
CA LEU A 165 3.84 -6.22 13.80
C LEU A 165 4.66 -6.07 15.09
N SER A 166 5.25 -4.90 15.36
CA SER A 166 6.07 -4.66 16.55
C SER A 166 5.28 -4.49 17.85
N GLY A 167 3.96 -4.55 17.79
CA GLY A 167 3.13 -4.39 18.98
C GLY A 167 3.07 -5.61 19.85
N THR A 168 3.21 -5.44 21.17
CA THR A 168 2.87 -6.46 22.14
C THR A 168 1.35 -6.62 22.22
N ALA A 169 0.87 -7.87 22.24
CA ALA A 169 -0.54 -8.18 22.43
C ALA A 169 -0.97 -7.91 23.89
N SER A 170 -1.10 -6.65 24.27
CA SER A 170 -1.68 -6.27 25.55
C SER A 170 -3.15 -5.91 25.35
N TRP A 171 -4.03 -6.54 26.11
CA TRP A 171 -5.46 -6.25 26.07
C TRP A 171 -5.73 -4.82 26.56
N GLY A 172 -6.22 -3.97 25.67
CA GLY A 172 -6.70 -2.63 26.00
C GLY A 172 -5.81 -1.46 25.58
N ASP A 173 -4.58 -1.68 25.12
CA ASP A 173 -3.71 -0.61 24.61
C ASP A 173 -4.06 -0.27 23.15
N THR A 174 -4.61 0.91 22.96
CA THR A 174 -4.81 1.47 21.62
C THR A 174 -3.49 2.06 21.15
N ARG A 175 -2.84 1.41 20.18
CA ARG A 175 -1.63 1.93 19.55
C ARG A 175 -2.00 2.85 18.40
N GLN A 176 -1.27 3.94 18.29
CA GLN A 176 -1.47 4.92 17.23
C GLN A 176 -0.16 5.14 16.48
N LEU A 177 -0.26 5.24 15.18
CA LEU A 177 0.80 5.70 14.30
C LEU A 177 0.34 6.97 13.61
N THR A 178 1.07 8.05 13.80
CA THR A 178 0.82 9.31 13.11
C THR A 178 1.86 9.48 12.01
N LEU A 179 1.38 9.64 10.76
CA LEU A 179 2.21 9.97 9.60
C LEU A 179 1.99 11.45 9.25
N THR A 180 3.02 12.26 9.44
CA THR A 180 2.98 13.68 9.09
C THR A 180 3.81 13.93 7.84
N PHE A 181 3.14 14.34 6.76
CA PHE A 181 3.75 14.69 5.48
C PHE A 181 4.11 16.17 5.44
N MET A 182 5.37 16.49 5.20
CA MET A 182 5.89 17.85 5.12
C MET A 182 6.74 17.97 3.87
N GLN A 183 6.48 18.99 3.04
CA GLN A 183 7.30 19.28 1.88
C GLN A 183 8.32 20.35 2.22
N GLN A 184 9.60 20.07 1.97
CA GLN A 184 10.68 21.04 1.93
C GLN A 184 11.06 21.38 0.48
N GLU A 185 11.96 22.35 0.27
CA GLU A 185 12.28 22.84 -1.08
C GLU A 185 12.71 21.74 -2.05
N GLN A 186 13.50 20.75 -1.59
CA GLN A 186 14.08 19.70 -2.44
C GLN A 186 13.68 18.27 -2.06
N GLU A 187 12.89 18.10 -1.01
CA GLU A 187 12.51 16.76 -0.54
C GLU A 187 11.16 16.76 0.18
N LEU A 188 10.52 15.60 0.19
CA LEU A 188 9.40 15.31 1.07
C LEU A 188 9.93 14.62 2.32
N ILE A 189 9.48 15.07 3.47
CA ILE A 189 9.72 14.42 4.76
C ILE A 189 8.44 13.80 5.26
N VAL A 190 8.48 12.52 5.60
CA VAL A 190 7.39 11.85 6.31
C VAL A 190 7.85 11.47 7.69
N TRP A 191 7.24 12.08 8.67
CA TRP A 191 7.50 11.77 10.07
C TRP A 191 6.50 10.70 10.53
N ALA A 192 7.00 9.54 10.91
CA ALA A 192 6.25 8.42 11.47
C ALA A 192 6.46 8.38 12.98
N LEU A 193 5.43 8.73 13.75
CA LEU A 193 5.44 8.75 15.22
C LEU A 193 4.50 7.68 15.75
N GLY A 194 5.07 6.68 16.46
CA GLY A 194 4.31 5.63 17.13
C GLY A 194 4.04 5.99 18.59
N GLU A 195 2.77 5.95 18.99
CA GLU A 195 2.32 6.15 20.37
C GLU A 195 1.68 4.86 20.90
N GLY A 196 2.04 4.49 22.13
CA GLY A 196 1.59 3.27 22.80
C GLY A 196 2.73 2.25 23.00
N SER A 197 2.36 1.00 23.32
CA SER A 197 3.34 -0.04 23.64
C SER A 197 3.83 -0.78 22.39
N PHE A 198 5.09 -0.56 22.02
CA PHE A 198 5.80 -1.29 20.97
C PHE A 198 6.89 -2.17 21.61
N GLY A 199 6.83 -3.49 21.35
CA GLY A 199 7.58 -4.47 22.12
C GLY A 199 9.05 -4.65 21.73
N ASP A 200 9.47 -4.23 20.54
CA ASP A 200 10.83 -4.40 20.03
C ASP A 200 11.25 -3.19 19.18
N PRO A 201 11.77 -2.13 19.79
CA PRO A 201 12.22 -0.94 19.06
C PRO A 201 13.37 -1.21 18.10
N GLU A 202 14.28 -2.15 18.43
CA GLU A 202 15.42 -2.48 17.56
C GLU A 202 14.97 -3.29 16.34
N GLY A 203 14.08 -4.26 16.53
CA GLY A 203 13.46 -5.00 15.43
C GLY A 203 12.63 -4.10 14.52
N LEU A 204 11.89 -3.15 15.09
CA LEU A 204 11.15 -2.14 14.34
C LEU A 204 12.09 -1.30 13.45
N LYS A 205 13.18 -0.80 14.01
CA LYS A 205 14.20 -0.05 13.30
C LYS A 205 14.75 -0.85 12.12
N LEU A 206 15.19 -2.10 12.38
CA LEU A 206 15.74 -2.97 11.33
C LEU A 206 14.74 -3.23 10.21
N GLN A 207 13.47 -3.45 10.52
CA GLN A 207 12.43 -3.66 9.51
C GLN A 207 12.21 -2.41 8.65
N ILE A 208 12.15 -1.22 9.27
CA ILE A 208 11.98 0.04 8.54
C ILE A 208 13.21 0.31 7.65
N GLU A 209 14.42 0.17 8.17
CA GLU A 209 15.66 0.36 7.40
C GLU A 209 15.79 -0.64 6.23
N GLN A 210 15.35 -1.88 6.42
CA GLN A 210 15.35 -2.89 5.36
C GLN A 210 14.34 -2.59 4.25
N SER A 211 13.18 -2.02 4.59
CA SER A 211 12.13 -1.69 3.63
C SER A 211 12.52 -0.57 2.67
N VAL A 212 13.55 0.21 3.00
CA VAL A 212 13.96 1.42 2.26
C VAL A 212 15.29 1.22 1.52
N LYS A 213 15.98 0.09 1.70
CA LYS A 213 17.28 -0.19 1.08
C LYS A 213 17.20 -0.21 -0.45
N GLY A 214 17.93 0.71 -1.08
CA GLY A 214 18.19 0.70 -2.54
C GLY A 214 17.43 1.71 -3.37
N GLU A 215 16.57 2.55 -2.79
CA GLU A 215 15.59 3.34 -3.56
C GLU A 215 15.76 4.88 -3.45
N GLY A 216 16.90 5.36 -2.97
CA GLY A 216 17.15 6.80 -2.81
C GLY A 216 16.36 7.45 -1.65
N ILE A 217 15.57 6.66 -0.93
CA ILE A 217 14.85 7.10 0.27
C ILE A 217 15.77 6.93 1.46
N ARG A 218 15.89 7.95 2.31
CA ARG A 218 16.66 7.90 3.54
C ARG A 218 15.72 7.75 4.73
N VAL A 219 16.14 6.97 5.73
CA VAL A 219 15.42 6.83 7.01
C VAL A 219 16.34 7.23 8.13
N GLU A 220 15.82 8.03 9.04
CA GLU A 220 16.50 8.45 10.26
C GLU A 220 15.58 8.23 11.46
N GLN A 221 16.12 7.63 12.52
CA GLN A 221 15.43 7.57 13.79
C GLN A 221 15.65 8.90 14.53
N THR A 222 14.59 9.53 15.02
CA THR A 222 14.68 10.89 15.60
C THR A 222 15.50 10.87 16.90
N GLU A 223 15.23 9.91 17.78
CA GLU A 223 16.00 9.67 19.01
C GLU A 223 16.22 8.18 19.24
N PRO A 224 17.39 7.76 19.74
CA PRO A 224 17.64 6.35 20.03
C PRO A 224 16.65 5.79 21.07
N GLY A 225 15.97 4.70 20.72
CA GLY A 225 14.99 4.05 21.60
C GLY A 225 13.56 4.58 21.49
N GLU A 226 13.32 5.64 20.74
CA GLU A 226 11.98 6.12 20.43
C GLU A 226 11.37 5.42 19.20
N THR A 227 10.03 5.37 19.16
CA THR A 227 9.27 4.88 18.02
C THR A 227 8.95 6.00 17.04
N SER A 228 9.96 6.80 16.70
CA SER A 228 9.86 8.01 15.89
C SER A 228 10.89 7.95 14.76
N TYR A 229 10.41 7.95 13.51
CA TYR A 229 11.24 7.81 12.31
C TYR A 229 10.88 8.89 11.30
N ARG A 230 11.90 9.37 10.57
CA ARG A 230 11.73 10.29 9.44
C ARG A 230 12.18 9.62 8.17
N LEU A 231 11.32 9.62 7.16
CA LEU A 231 11.60 9.15 5.83
C LEU A 231 11.76 10.37 4.92
N TYR A 232 12.84 10.43 4.17
CA TYR A 232 13.17 11.52 3.27
C TYR A 232 13.13 11.03 1.83
N LEU A 233 12.31 11.67 1.01
CA LEU A 233 12.20 11.40 -0.42
C LEU A 233 12.70 12.62 -1.20
N PRO A 234 13.89 12.55 -1.85
CA PRO A 234 14.40 13.65 -2.66
C PRO A 234 13.56 13.82 -3.93
N PHE A 235 13.35 15.07 -4.34
CA PHE A 235 12.72 15.36 -5.62
C PHE A 235 13.70 15.17 -6.78
N VAL A 236 13.17 14.76 -7.92
CA VAL A 236 13.95 14.70 -9.16
C VAL A 236 14.11 16.14 -9.64
N THR A 237 15.38 16.59 -9.69
CA THR A 237 15.78 17.89 -10.23
C THR A 237 15.74 17.88 -11.76
#